data_11a8af9a500a703412ca03207b7be7e4
#
_entry.id   11a8af9a500a703412ca03207b7be7e4
#
_cell.length_a   1.000
_cell.length_b   1.000
_cell.length_c   1.000
_cell.angle_alpha   90.00
_cell.angle_beta   90.00
_cell.angle_gamma   90.00
#
_symmetry.space_group_name_H-M   'P 1'
#
loop_
_entity.id
_entity.type
_entity.pdbx_description
1 polymer ?
#
loop_
_entity_poly.entity_id
_entity_poly.type
_entity_poly.pdbx_seq_one_letter_code
_entity_poly.pdbx_strand_id
1 'polypeptide(L)'
;GGGLRLQNSNPMLLEDVAMDFPDMQIVVAHPSWPWQDEALSLALHKPNVWIDLSGWSPKYFPAQLVQYANTLLKDRMLFGSDYPLITPERWMADFDEAGFKDKVKPLILKDNAMRLLKLGAHAPAAA
;
A
#
# COMPACT_ATOMS: atom_id res chain seq x y z
N GLY A 1 14.26 13.59 2.87
CA GLY A 1 14.63 14.79 2.39
C GLY A 1 15.68 15.00 1.34
N GLY A 2 15.86 16.28 0.99
CA GLY A 2 16.69 16.70 -0.13
C GLY A 2 18.16 16.34 -0.06
N GLY A 3 18.65 15.88 1.08
CA GLY A 3 20.04 15.41 1.22
C GLY A 3 20.26 13.96 0.85
N LEU A 4 19.19 13.21 0.51
CA LEU A 4 19.29 11.79 0.17
C LEU A 4 19.12 11.58 -1.33
N ARG A 5 19.71 10.49 -1.83
CA ARG A 5 19.57 10.11 -3.23
C ARG A 5 18.20 9.50 -3.48
N LEU A 6 17.42 10.11 -4.35
CA LEU A 6 16.03 9.70 -4.65
C LEU A 6 15.98 8.26 -5.20
N GLN A 7 16.93 7.88 -6.04
CA GLN A 7 16.96 6.54 -6.65
C GLN A 7 16.95 5.40 -5.63
N ASN A 8 17.41 5.66 -4.40
CA ASN A 8 17.42 4.66 -3.34
C ASN A 8 16.01 4.37 -2.80
N SER A 9 15.02 5.16 -3.23
CA SER A 9 13.61 4.96 -2.89
C SER A 9 12.84 4.18 -3.97
N ASN A 10 13.53 3.72 -5.01
CA ASN A 10 12.88 2.91 -6.06
C ASN A 10 12.47 1.55 -5.48
N PRO A 11 11.18 1.19 -5.52
CA PRO A 11 10.70 -0.06 -4.94
C PRO A 11 11.26 -1.32 -5.61
N MET A 12 11.74 -1.22 -6.84
CA MET A 12 12.36 -2.36 -7.53
C MET A 12 13.64 -2.85 -6.85
N LEU A 13 14.25 -2.04 -5.99
CA LEU A 13 15.37 -2.49 -5.17
C LEU A 13 14.98 -3.58 -4.15
N LEU A 14 13.69 -3.77 -3.91
CA LEU A 14 13.18 -4.81 -3.03
C LEU A 14 12.91 -6.14 -3.73
N GLU A 15 13.03 -6.20 -5.05
CA GLU A 15 12.68 -7.41 -5.82
C GLU A 15 13.46 -8.63 -5.38
N ASP A 16 14.80 -8.51 -5.30
CA ASP A 16 15.65 -9.62 -4.89
C ASP A 16 15.35 -10.07 -3.46
N VAL A 17 15.10 -9.12 -2.57
CA VAL A 17 14.75 -9.42 -1.17
C VAL A 17 13.43 -10.18 -1.11
N ALA A 18 12.44 -9.73 -1.86
CA ALA A 18 11.13 -10.38 -1.90
C ALA A 18 11.21 -11.81 -2.46
N MET A 19 12.08 -12.02 -3.45
CA MET A 19 12.31 -13.33 -4.06
C MET A 19 13.08 -14.27 -3.14
N ASP A 20 14.14 -13.76 -2.51
CA ASP A 20 15.03 -14.58 -1.68
C ASP A 20 14.41 -14.94 -0.33
N PHE A 21 13.46 -14.12 0.15
CA PHE A 21 12.78 -14.31 1.43
C PHE A 21 11.26 -14.34 1.25
N PRO A 22 10.71 -15.37 0.59
CA PRO A 22 9.30 -15.39 0.23
C PRO A 22 8.33 -15.42 1.43
N ASP A 23 8.79 -15.87 2.59
CA ASP A 23 7.98 -15.88 3.82
C ASP A 23 8.01 -14.56 4.57
N MET A 24 8.90 -13.64 4.20
CA MET A 24 8.97 -12.32 4.80
C MET A 24 7.97 -11.38 4.15
N GLN A 25 7.12 -10.77 4.97
CA GLN A 25 6.18 -9.76 4.48
C GLN A 25 6.90 -8.41 4.37
N ILE A 26 6.82 -7.81 3.21
CA ILE A 26 7.48 -6.53 2.89
C ILE A 26 6.41 -5.48 2.64
N VAL A 27 6.43 -4.40 3.41
CA VAL A 27 5.53 -3.27 3.22
C VAL A 27 6.31 -2.12 2.59
N VAL A 28 5.93 -1.75 1.38
CA VAL A 28 6.46 -0.57 0.70
C VAL A 28 5.76 0.65 1.28
N ALA A 29 6.51 1.48 2.01
CA ALA A 29 5.98 2.71 2.59
C ALA A 29 5.76 3.74 1.47
N HIS A 30 4.55 4.26 1.40
CA HIS A 30 4.09 5.20 0.39
C HIS A 30 3.91 4.57 -1.01
N PRO A 31 3.13 5.20 -1.89
CA PRO A 31 2.93 4.71 -3.26
C PRO A 31 4.15 4.82 -4.18
N SER A 32 5.30 5.30 -3.66
CA SER A 32 6.62 5.29 -4.33
C SER A 32 6.77 6.27 -5.50
N TRP A 33 6.09 7.42 -5.45
CA TRP A 33 6.27 8.42 -6.50
C TRP A 33 7.76 8.75 -6.71
N PRO A 34 8.30 8.78 -7.95
CA PRO A 34 7.58 8.67 -9.22
C PRO A 34 7.44 7.22 -9.74
N TRP A 35 7.78 6.21 -8.96
CA TRP A 35 7.78 4.80 -9.37
C TRP A 35 6.54 4.04 -8.86
N GLN A 36 5.37 4.68 -8.86
CA GLN A 36 4.14 4.02 -8.41
C GLN A 36 3.77 2.81 -9.28
N ASP A 37 4.05 2.85 -10.58
CA ASP A 37 3.79 1.73 -11.48
C ASP A 37 4.71 0.54 -11.18
N GLU A 38 5.96 0.82 -10.84
CA GLU A 38 6.92 -0.20 -10.42
C GLU A 38 6.48 -0.85 -9.10
N ALA A 39 5.99 -0.05 -8.15
CA ALA A 39 5.47 -0.59 -6.88
C ALA A 39 4.26 -1.50 -7.13
N LEU A 40 3.34 -1.08 -7.99
CA LEU A 40 2.18 -1.91 -8.38
C LEU A 40 2.63 -3.21 -9.04
N SER A 41 3.55 -3.12 -9.98
CA SER A 41 4.09 -4.27 -10.68
C SER A 41 4.78 -5.25 -9.73
N LEU A 42 5.60 -4.73 -8.81
CA LEU A 42 6.28 -5.54 -7.80
C LEU A 42 5.28 -6.27 -6.90
N ALA A 43 4.27 -5.58 -6.40
CA ALA A 43 3.25 -6.18 -5.54
C ALA A 43 2.40 -7.22 -6.27
N LEU A 44 2.14 -7.04 -7.56
CA LEU A 44 1.45 -8.04 -8.39
C LEU A 44 2.32 -9.28 -8.59
N HIS A 45 3.61 -9.09 -8.82
CA HIS A 45 4.54 -10.17 -9.10
C HIS A 45 4.95 -10.95 -7.85
N LYS A 46 5.11 -10.25 -6.71
CA LYS A 46 5.58 -10.83 -5.45
C LYS A 46 4.44 -10.85 -4.42
N PRO A 47 3.90 -12.02 -4.07
CA PRO A 47 2.74 -12.12 -3.18
C PRO A 47 3.02 -11.67 -1.75
N ASN A 48 4.28 -11.53 -1.36
CA ASN A 48 4.72 -11.07 -0.04
C ASN A 48 4.98 -9.56 0.02
N VAL A 49 4.64 -8.81 -1.03
CA VAL A 49 4.81 -7.34 -1.08
C VAL A 49 3.46 -6.65 -0.94
N TRP A 50 3.42 -5.67 -0.06
CA TRP A 50 2.26 -4.85 0.29
C TRP A 50 2.58 -3.38 0.03
N ILE A 51 1.57 -2.56 -0.19
CA ILE A 51 1.74 -1.12 -0.39
C ILE A 51 0.96 -0.37 0.69
N ASP A 52 1.65 0.47 1.44
CA ASP A 52 1.05 1.40 2.38
C ASP A 52 0.74 2.71 1.66
N LEU A 53 -0.50 3.16 1.74
CA LEU A 53 -1.00 4.31 1.03
C LEU A 53 -0.77 5.64 1.76
N SER A 54 0.19 5.68 2.68
CA SER A 54 0.53 6.89 3.42
C SER A 54 1.40 7.87 2.61
N GLY A 55 1.65 9.04 3.16
CA GLY A 55 2.55 10.03 2.57
C GLY A 55 1.94 10.85 1.44
N TRP A 56 0.78 10.46 0.95
CA TRP A 56 0.00 11.14 -0.08
C TRP A 56 -1.44 11.27 0.33
N SER A 57 -2.06 12.40 0.06
CA SER A 57 -3.51 12.49 0.12
C SER A 57 -4.11 11.66 -1.02
N PRO A 58 -5.13 10.84 -0.75
CA PRO A 58 -5.81 10.06 -1.79
C PRO A 58 -6.34 10.90 -2.96
N LYS A 59 -6.58 12.17 -2.72
CA LYS A 59 -6.95 13.14 -3.75
C LYS A 59 -5.97 13.17 -4.95
N TYR A 60 -4.71 12.88 -4.68
CA TYR A 60 -3.65 12.94 -5.70
C TYR A 60 -3.20 11.58 -6.21
N PHE A 61 -3.87 10.51 -5.80
CA PHE A 61 -3.51 9.18 -6.27
C PHE A 61 -3.70 9.06 -7.79
N PRO A 62 -2.71 8.49 -8.51
CA PRO A 62 -2.89 8.20 -9.92
C PRO A 62 -4.06 7.24 -10.14
N ALA A 63 -4.76 7.42 -11.26
CA ALA A 63 -5.92 6.57 -11.59
C ALA A 63 -5.57 5.08 -11.60
N GLN A 64 -4.37 4.72 -12.04
CA GLN A 64 -3.92 3.33 -12.09
C GLN A 64 -3.74 2.74 -10.69
N LEU A 65 -3.25 3.51 -9.73
CA LEU A 65 -3.14 3.07 -8.34
C LEU A 65 -4.54 2.73 -7.78
N VAL A 66 -5.52 3.60 -8.00
CA VAL A 66 -6.90 3.37 -7.57
C VAL A 66 -7.49 2.14 -8.27
N GLN A 67 -7.23 1.99 -9.56
CA GLN A 67 -7.71 0.84 -10.34
C GLN A 67 -7.21 -0.49 -9.75
N TYR A 68 -5.92 -0.61 -9.47
CA TYR A 68 -5.36 -1.84 -8.90
C TYR A 68 -5.79 -2.06 -7.47
N ALA A 69 -5.94 -1.00 -6.69
CA ALA A 69 -6.48 -1.08 -5.34
C ALA A 69 -7.93 -1.58 -5.31
N ASN A 70 -8.69 -1.29 -6.37
CA ASN A 70 -10.07 -1.76 -6.52
C ASN A 70 -10.20 -3.18 -7.07
N THR A 71 -9.11 -3.76 -7.57
CA THR A 71 -9.14 -5.02 -8.30
C THR A 71 -8.06 -6.00 -7.81
N LEU A 72 -6.96 -6.11 -8.54
CA LEU A 72 -5.97 -7.16 -8.31
C LEU A 72 -5.19 -7.01 -7.01
N LEU A 73 -5.02 -5.79 -6.50
CA LEU A 73 -4.28 -5.52 -5.26
C LEU A 73 -5.17 -5.11 -4.09
N LYS A 74 -6.47 -5.36 -4.16
CA LYS A 74 -7.41 -4.99 -3.10
C LYS A 74 -7.05 -5.58 -1.73
N ASP A 75 -6.39 -6.72 -1.71
CA ASP A 75 -6.03 -7.43 -0.50
C ASP A 75 -4.61 -7.09 0.00
N ARG A 76 -3.90 -6.18 -0.68
CA ARG A 76 -2.53 -5.85 -0.33
C ARG A 76 -2.21 -4.36 -0.25
N MET A 77 -3.25 -3.53 -0.22
CA MET A 77 -3.14 -2.10 0.06
C MET A 77 -3.49 -1.84 1.53
N LEU A 78 -2.73 -0.95 2.15
CA LEU A 78 -2.86 -0.65 3.57
C LEU A 78 -3.13 0.84 3.77
N PHE A 79 -3.99 1.17 4.73
CA PHE A 79 -4.19 2.54 5.17
C PHE A 79 -2.99 3.05 5.96
N GLY A 80 -2.63 4.28 5.69
CA GLY A 80 -1.71 5.08 6.48
C GLY A 80 -1.88 6.54 6.11
N SER A 81 -1.67 7.47 7.03
CA SER A 81 -1.77 8.90 6.76
C SER A 81 -0.42 9.60 6.69
N ASP A 82 0.59 9.05 7.38
CA ASP A 82 1.87 9.69 7.59
C ASP A 82 1.77 10.92 8.52
N TYR A 83 0.95 10.76 9.58
CA TYR A 83 0.84 11.79 10.62
C TYR A 83 2.23 12.11 11.21
N PRO A 84 2.57 13.38 11.46
CA PRO A 84 1.70 14.56 11.45
C PRO A 84 1.63 15.32 10.11
N LEU A 85 2.24 14.83 9.03
CA LEU A 85 2.21 15.51 7.74
C LEU A 85 0.80 15.56 7.16
N ILE A 86 0.07 14.46 7.23
CA ILE A 86 -1.34 14.37 6.85
C ILE A 86 -2.09 13.78 8.02
N THR A 87 -3.15 14.46 8.48
CA THR A 87 -3.96 13.91 9.56
C THR A 87 -4.82 12.75 9.04
N PRO A 88 -5.12 11.74 9.89
CA PRO A 88 -6.01 10.65 9.50
C PRO A 88 -7.37 11.15 8.99
N GLU A 89 -7.92 12.17 9.63
CA GLU A 89 -9.21 12.75 9.25
C GLU A 89 -9.19 13.32 7.84
N ARG A 90 -8.13 14.03 7.49
CA ARG A 90 -7.96 14.58 6.14
C ARG A 90 -7.78 13.45 5.12
N TRP A 91 -6.93 12.49 5.44
CA TRP A 91 -6.71 11.35 4.55
C TRP A 91 -8.03 10.61 4.28
N MET A 92 -8.81 10.36 5.33
CA MET A 92 -10.10 9.67 5.23
C MET A 92 -11.11 10.45 4.37
N ALA A 93 -11.20 11.76 4.55
CA ALA A 93 -12.10 12.60 3.75
C ALA A 93 -11.76 12.52 2.25
N ASP A 94 -10.48 12.60 1.92
CA ASP A 94 -10.01 12.51 0.54
C ASP A 94 -10.17 11.09 -0.03
N PHE A 95 -10.00 10.07 0.80
CA PHE A 95 -10.18 8.67 0.44
C PHE A 95 -11.64 8.38 0.03
N ASP A 96 -12.60 8.95 0.74
CA ASP A 96 -14.02 8.75 0.44
C ASP A 96 -14.41 9.27 -0.94
N GLU A 97 -13.67 10.24 -1.49
CA GLU A 97 -13.94 10.85 -2.78
C GLU A 97 -12.99 10.38 -3.89
N ALA A 98 -12.04 9.53 -3.59
CA ALA A 98 -10.97 9.16 -4.53
C ALA A 98 -11.34 8.02 -5.51
N GLY A 99 -12.57 7.50 -5.46
CA GLY A 99 -13.02 6.48 -6.39
C GLY A 99 -12.79 5.04 -5.94
N PHE A 100 -12.50 4.82 -4.68
CA PHE A 100 -12.42 3.47 -4.12
C PHE A 100 -13.81 2.86 -3.98
N LYS A 101 -13.96 1.59 -4.35
CA LYS A 101 -15.24 0.88 -4.24
C LYS A 101 -15.58 0.64 -2.77
N ASP A 102 -16.86 0.72 -2.43
CA ASP A 102 -17.34 0.54 -1.06
C ASP A 102 -16.90 -0.79 -0.45
N LYS A 103 -16.91 -1.86 -1.24
CA LYS A 103 -16.47 -3.18 -0.78
C LYS A 103 -14.97 -3.29 -0.51
N VAL A 104 -14.17 -2.38 -1.09
CA VAL A 104 -12.71 -2.38 -0.94
C VAL A 104 -12.26 -1.52 0.24
N LYS A 105 -13.02 -0.50 0.59
CA LYS A 105 -12.68 0.41 1.68
C LYS A 105 -12.37 -0.29 3.00
N PRO A 106 -13.21 -1.20 3.52
CA PRO A 106 -12.89 -1.89 4.77
C PRO A 106 -11.64 -2.77 4.69
N LEU A 107 -11.31 -3.30 3.52
CA LEU A 107 -10.08 -4.06 3.31
C LEU A 107 -8.87 -3.17 3.55
N ILE A 108 -8.83 -2.01 2.89
CA ILE A 108 -7.71 -1.06 2.97
C ILE A 108 -7.60 -0.46 4.37
N LEU A 109 -8.73 -0.10 4.98
CA LEU A 109 -8.75 0.60 6.26
C LEU A 109 -8.41 -0.30 7.45
N LYS A 110 -8.66 -1.61 7.35
CA LYS A 110 -8.52 -2.49 8.51
C LYS A 110 -8.14 -3.92 8.17
N ASP A 111 -8.91 -4.59 7.32
CA ASP A 111 -8.85 -6.06 7.23
C ASP A 111 -7.51 -6.55 6.68
N ASN A 112 -6.95 -5.83 5.71
CA ASN A 112 -5.63 -6.18 5.16
C ASN A 112 -4.53 -6.09 6.21
N ALA A 113 -4.54 -5.04 7.04
CA ALA A 113 -3.57 -4.89 8.12
C ALA A 113 -3.73 -5.98 9.17
N MET A 114 -4.97 -6.33 9.53
CA MET A 114 -5.21 -7.41 10.47
C MET A 114 -4.68 -8.76 9.96
N ARG A 115 -4.86 -9.02 8.67
CA ARG A 115 -4.34 -10.24 8.05
C ARG A 115 -2.82 -10.24 8.00
N LEU A 116 -2.20 -9.14 7.57
CA LEU A 116 -0.75 -9.00 7.52
C LEU A 116 -0.11 -9.19 8.90
N LEU A 117 -0.68 -8.59 9.92
CA LEU A 117 -0.15 -8.60 11.28
C LEU A 117 -0.64 -9.80 12.10
N LYS A 118 -1.47 -10.66 11.51
CA LYS A 118 -2.04 -11.86 12.16
C LYS A 118 -2.78 -11.51 13.44
N LEU A 119 -3.69 -10.53 13.37
CA LEU A 119 -4.45 -10.04 14.51
C LEU A 119 -5.88 -10.57 14.51
N GLY A 120 -6.37 -10.94 15.69
CA GLY A 120 -7.77 -11.31 15.88
C GLY A 120 -8.24 -12.48 15.04
N ALA A 121 -9.53 -12.51 14.74
CA ALA A 121 -10.19 -13.57 13.96
C ALA A 121 -9.77 -13.61 12.50
N HIS A 122 -9.09 -12.58 11.98
CA HIS A 122 -8.64 -12.51 10.59
C HIS A 122 -7.33 -13.27 10.36
N ALA A 123 -6.54 -13.53 11.40
CA ALA A 123 -5.22 -14.11 11.28
C ALA A 123 -5.21 -15.47 10.58
N PRO A 124 -5.98 -16.48 11.01
CA PRO A 124 -5.93 -17.81 10.42
C PRO A 124 -6.66 -17.90 9.08
N ALA A 125 -7.63 -17.03 8.82
CA ALA A 125 -8.42 -17.07 7.59
C ALA A 125 -7.63 -16.62 6.36
N ALA A 126 -6.46 -16.05 6.54
CA ALA A 126 -5.60 -15.56 5.48
C ALA A 126 -4.76 -16.66 4.83
N ALA A 127 -4.75 -17.83 5.39
CA ALA A 127 -3.95 -18.94 4.87
C ALA A 127 -4.40 -19.39 3.48
#